data_623005c904111583463a9fda7e5c6971
#
_entry.id   623005c904111583463a9fda7e5c6971
#
_cell.length_a   1.000
_cell.length_b   1.000
_cell.length_c   1.000
_cell.angle_alpha   90.00
_cell.angle_beta   90.00
_cell.angle_gamma   90.00
#
_symmetry.space_group_name_H-M   'P 1'
#
loop_
_entity.id
_entity.type
_entity.pdbx_description
1 polymer ?
#
loop_
_entity_poly.entity_id
_entity_poly.type
_entity_poly.pdbx_seq_one_letter_code
_entity_poly.pdbx_strand_id
1 'polypeptide(L)'
;IFYVNEEPRDITNNAALTYAHDNIKYFPNDKVYLVVIYASIKSLQASLSAVDISTFSSTAVPPTTPSLPDISSPGVSSTLVAISGSVPTYTSPVVAPDFSDANTWLNTEEDPEMVASRVQVIGAQIQEFQTKIQDSLNNFNKENIEYQASVQQGIQQAQINAQEVQKESDLTIQADIQDYTLELQKYSVDLQKYQADVGKDVQVYQQEIAEKSAEYQWKVGRLQDLKQEYNQIFAIMAPPAPPQQQQRAA
;
A
#
# COMPACT_ATOMS: atom_id res chain seq x y z
N ILE A 1 46.52 26.55 23.18
CA ILE A 1 45.21 26.79 22.59
C ILE A 1 45.08 25.77 21.50
N PHE A 2 44.22 24.74 21.68
CA PHE A 2 43.94 23.74 20.64
C PHE A 2 42.78 24.26 19.81
N TYR A 3 42.99 24.52 18.53
CA TYR A 3 41.91 24.81 17.59
C TYR A 3 41.35 23.48 17.09
N VAL A 4 40.10 23.26 17.34
CA VAL A 4 39.36 22.24 16.59
C VAL A 4 39.05 22.85 15.24
N ASN A 5 39.71 22.36 14.20
CA ASN A 5 39.40 22.78 12.82
C ASN A 5 38.04 22.18 12.43
N GLU A 6 37.09 23.01 12.10
CA GLU A 6 35.73 22.56 11.71
C GLU A 6 35.74 21.76 10.40
N GLU A 7 36.77 21.98 9.54
CA GLU A 7 36.94 21.20 8.33
C GLU A 7 38.21 20.36 8.43
N PRO A 8 38.16 19.03 8.34
CA PRO A 8 39.33 18.19 8.24
C PRO A 8 40.05 18.51 6.94
N ARG A 9 41.35 18.82 7.06
CA ARG A 9 42.20 19.18 5.92
C ARG A 9 43.36 18.22 5.77
N ASP A 10 43.76 17.98 4.52
CA ASP A 10 44.96 17.20 4.19
C ASP A 10 46.19 17.96 4.72
N ILE A 11 47.02 17.27 5.52
CA ILE A 11 48.22 17.85 6.11
C ILE A 11 49.29 18.21 5.07
N THR A 12 49.18 17.60 3.89
CA THR A 12 50.22 17.76 2.85
C THR A 12 49.96 18.97 1.95
N ASN A 13 48.70 19.26 1.62
CA ASN A 13 48.34 20.30 0.67
C ASN A 13 47.22 21.25 1.17
N ASN A 14 46.83 21.10 2.43
CA ASN A 14 45.77 21.91 3.06
C ASN A 14 44.42 21.92 2.31
N ALA A 15 44.19 20.96 1.42
CA ALA A 15 42.90 20.77 0.76
C ALA A 15 41.85 20.23 1.74
N ALA A 16 40.57 20.61 1.56
CA ALA A 16 39.49 20.06 2.33
C ALA A 16 39.39 18.54 2.08
N LEU A 17 39.40 17.75 3.17
CA LEU A 17 39.25 16.29 3.08
C LEU A 17 37.78 15.95 2.91
N THR A 18 37.48 15.27 1.80
CA THR A 18 36.16 14.64 1.62
C THR A 18 36.20 13.26 2.25
N TYR A 19 35.03 12.69 2.52
CA TYR A 19 34.85 11.32 3.07
C TYR A 19 35.53 10.21 2.20
N ALA A 20 35.89 10.52 0.99
CA ALA A 20 36.55 9.61 0.04
C ALA A 20 38.09 9.69 0.09
N HIS A 21 38.69 10.45 1.01
CA HIS A 21 40.13 10.64 1.05
C HIS A 21 40.81 9.55 1.88
N ASP A 22 41.71 8.78 1.26
CA ASP A 22 42.43 7.64 1.86
C ASP A 22 43.35 7.99 3.04
N ASN A 23 43.58 9.26 3.33
CA ASN A 23 44.52 9.75 4.31
C ASN A 23 43.91 10.62 5.41
N ILE A 24 42.85 10.19 6.08
CA ILE A 24 42.45 10.80 7.36
C ILE A 24 43.43 10.30 8.45
N LYS A 25 44.67 10.83 8.46
CA LYS A 25 45.78 10.31 9.26
C LYS A 25 45.62 10.49 10.79
N TYR A 26 44.69 11.31 11.24
CA TYR A 26 44.58 11.64 12.68
C TYR A 26 43.23 11.21 13.28
N PHE A 27 42.49 10.36 12.60
CA PHE A 27 41.29 9.81 13.19
C PHE A 27 41.67 8.71 14.21
N PRO A 28 41.30 8.84 15.50
CA PRO A 28 41.63 7.84 16.50
C PRO A 28 41.05 6.47 16.15
N ASN A 29 41.86 5.42 16.16
CA ASN A 29 41.44 4.06 15.80
C ASN A 29 40.31 3.53 16.71
N ASP A 30 40.29 3.95 17.96
CA ASP A 30 39.26 3.63 18.94
C ASP A 30 37.88 4.26 18.62
N LYS A 31 37.84 5.25 17.72
CA LYS A 31 36.62 5.96 17.29
C LYS A 31 36.12 5.55 15.91
N VAL A 32 36.83 4.67 15.20
CA VAL A 32 36.39 4.16 13.89
C VAL A 32 35.01 3.50 13.98
N TYR A 33 34.76 2.80 15.07
CA TYR A 33 33.47 2.14 15.30
C TYR A 33 32.29 3.15 15.36
N LEU A 34 32.47 4.33 15.96
CA LEU A 34 31.45 5.37 15.95
C LEU A 34 31.11 5.87 14.54
N VAL A 35 32.12 5.98 13.67
CA VAL A 35 31.88 6.37 12.27
C VAL A 35 31.07 5.31 11.54
N VAL A 36 31.35 4.03 11.80
CA VAL A 36 30.63 2.92 11.20
C VAL A 36 29.16 2.94 11.69
N ILE A 37 28.92 3.10 12.99
CA ILE A 37 27.56 3.20 13.54
C ILE A 37 26.82 4.40 12.94
N TYR A 38 27.47 5.57 12.89
CA TYR A 38 26.86 6.77 12.32
C TYR A 38 26.53 6.59 10.82
N ALA A 39 27.43 6.01 10.03
CA ALA A 39 27.18 5.69 8.64
C ALA A 39 26.00 4.69 8.48
N SER A 40 25.92 3.69 9.36
CA SER A 40 24.81 2.72 9.39
C SER A 40 23.49 3.39 9.74
N ILE A 41 23.47 4.33 10.71
CA ILE A 41 22.31 5.14 11.05
C ILE A 41 21.85 5.93 9.82
N LYS A 42 22.75 6.64 9.13
CA LYS A 42 22.42 7.43 7.94
C LYS A 42 21.92 6.55 6.78
N SER A 43 22.52 5.38 6.57
CA SER A 43 22.06 4.41 5.57
C SER A 43 20.65 3.89 5.87
N LEU A 44 20.36 3.55 7.13
CA LEU A 44 19.01 3.13 7.54
C LEU A 44 17.99 4.27 7.41
N GLN A 45 18.35 5.50 7.74
CA GLN A 45 17.51 6.67 7.53
C GLN A 45 17.15 6.83 6.05
N ALA A 46 18.14 6.75 5.15
CA ALA A 46 17.90 6.81 3.70
C ALA A 46 17.01 5.66 3.22
N SER A 47 17.19 4.44 3.77
CA SER A 47 16.36 3.29 3.39
C SER A 47 14.93 3.34 3.94
N LEU A 48 14.69 4.06 5.04
CA LEU A 48 13.33 4.31 5.56
C LEU A 48 12.53 5.23 4.63
N SER A 49 13.17 6.26 4.08
CA SER A 49 12.53 7.17 3.13
C SER A 49 12.27 6.55 1.76
N ALA A 50 12.91 5.42 1.46
CA ALA A 50 12.74 4.69 0.21
C ALA A 50 11.67 3.57 0.31
N VAL A 51 11.03 3.41 1.48
CA VAL A 51 9.89 2.50 1.61
C VAL A 51 8.71 3.12 0.85
N ASP A 52 8.20 2.38 -0.12
CA ASP A 52 7.05 2.77 -0.93
C ASP A 52 6.05 1.62 -0.98
N ILE A 53 4.77 1.97 -1.06
CA ILE A 53 3.69 1.02 -1.29
C ILE A 53 3.29 1.14 -2.75
N SER A 54 3.35 0.04 -3.50
CA SER A 54 2.91 0.03 -4.88
C SER A 54 1.45 0.46 -5.00
N THR A 55 1.10 1.09 -6.11
CA THR A 55 -0.31 1.37 -6.42
C THR A 55 -1.04 0.06 -6.71
N PHE A 56 -2.25 -0.09 -6.16
CA PHE A 56 -3.07 -1.26 -6.46
C PHE A 56 -3.28 -1.41 -7.96
N SER A 57 -3.00 -2.60 -8.49
CA SER A 57 -3.27 -2.98 -9.87
C SER A 57 -3.97 -4.34 -9.88
N SER A 58 -5.22 -4.39 -10.34
CA SER A 58 -5.93 -5.66 -10.53
C SER A 58 -5.71 -6.17 -11.95
N THR A 59 -5.48 -7.47 -12.07
CA THR A 59 -5.43 -8.19 -13.35
C THR A 59 -6.81 -8.74 -13.75
N ALA A 60 -7.78 -8.64 -12.86
CA ALA A 60 -9.14 -9.11 -13.11
C ALA A 60 -9.82 -8.26 -14.18
N VAL A 61 -10.36 -8.93 -15.21
CA VAL A 61 -11.07 -8.29 -16.32
C VAL A 61 -12.57 -8.46 -16.10
N PRO A 62 -13.34 -7.36 -16.04
CA PRO A 62 -14.79 -7.47 -15.95
C PRO A 62 -15.38 -8.22 -17.14
N PRO A 63 -16.32 -9.15 -16.94
CA PRO A 63 -16.96 -9.84 -18.05
C PRO A 63 -17.85 -8.89 -18.87
N THR A 64 -17.95 -9.15 -20.16
CA THR A 64 -18.83 -8.39 -21.06
C THR A 64 -20.27 -8.86 -20.91
N THR A 65 -21.19 -7.91 -20.75
CA THR A 65 -22.64 -8.20 -20.69
C THR A 65 -23.13 -8.80 -21.99
N PRO A 66 -23.96 -9.88 -21.95
CA PRO A 66 -24.59 -10.42 -23.14
C PRO A 66 -25.51 -9.38 -23.79
N SER A 67 -25.54 -9.40 -25.14
CA SER A 67 -26.48 -8.57 -25.90
C SER A 67 -27.86 -9.20 -25.95
N LEU A 68 -28.89 -8.37 -25.84
CA LEU A 68 -30.27 -8.84 -26.04
C LEU A 68 -30.47 -9.37 -27.47
N PRO A 69 -31.08 -10.53 -27.64
CA PRO A 69 -31.49 -10.99 -28.98
C PRO A 69 -32.59 -10.09 -29.54
N ASP A 70 -32.60 -9.95 -30.87
CA ASP A 70 -33.68 -9.26 -31.57
C ASP A 70 -34.85 -10.25 -31.77
N ILE A 71 -35.85 -10.15 -30.89
CA ILE A 71 -37.05 -11.00 -30.90
C ILE A 71 -38.24 -10.28 -31.54
N SER A 72 -37.97 -9.40 -32.50
CA SER A 72 -39.04 -8.71 -33.24
C SER A 72 -39.78 -9.67 -34.22
N SER A 73 -40.81 -10.33 -33.72
CA SER A 73 -41.75 -11.09 -34.58
C SER A 73 -43.16 -10.54 -34.39
N PRO A 74 -43.96 -10.44 -35.48
CA PRO A 74 -45.33 -9.99 -35.38
C PRO A 74 -46.18 -10.97 -34.55
N GLY A 75 -46.62 -10.57 -33.39
CA GLY A 75 -47.51 -11.35 -32.51
C GLY A 75 -46.90 -11.80 -31.19
N VAL A 76 -45.58 -11.68 -30.99
CA VAL A 76 -44.91 -11.99 -29.74
C VAL A 76 -44.70 -10.69 -28.93
N SER A 77 -45.40 -10.56 -27.81
CA SER A 77 -45.27 -9.43 -26.88
C SER A 77 -44.34 -9.78 -25.70
N SER A 78 -43.26 -10.50 -25.94
CA SER A 78 -42.34 -10.81 -24.87
C SER A 78 -41.27 -9.71 -24.78
N THR A 79 -41.28 -8.96 -23.69
CA THR A 79 -40.21 -7.98 -23.38
C THR A 79 -39.12 -8.64 -22.57
N LEU A 80 -38.00 -8.94 -23.21
CA LEU A 80 -36.79 -9.29 -22.50
C LEU A 80 -36.28 -8.06 -21.75
N VAL A 81 -35.94 -8.25 -20.49
CA VAL A 81 -35.38 -7.19 -19.65
C VAL A 81 -33.87 -7.26 -19.74
N ALA A 82 -33.26 -6.18 -20.22
CA ALA A 82 -31.82 -6.05 -20.21
C ALA A 82 -31.30 -6.02 -18.76
N ILE A 83 -30.12 -6.57 -18.54
CA ILE A 83 -29.42 -6.40 -17.26
C ILE A 83 -29.18 -4.91 -17.04
N SER A 84 -29.74 -4.36 -15.95
CA SER A 84 -29.58 -2.97 -15.61
C SER A 84 -28.29 -2.74 -14.81
N GLY A 85 -27.55 -1.68 -15.16
CA GLY A 85 -26.32 -1.30 -14.48
C GLY A 85 -25.04 -1.74 -15.19
N SER A 86 -23.92 -1.29 -14.65
CA SER A 86 -22.58 -1.70 -15.09
C SER A 86 -22.00 -2.72 -14.12
N VAL A 87 -21.11 -3.58 -14.60
CA VAL A 87 -20.34 -4.49 -13.77
C VAL A 87 -19.60 -3.68 -12.69
N PRO A 88 -19.79 -4.01 -11.41
CA PRO A 88 -19.08 -3.32 -10.33
C PRO A 88 -17.57 -3.44 -10.51
N THR A 89 -16.86 -2.37 -10.22
CA THR A 89 -15.39 -2.32 -10.28
C THR A 89 -14.83 -1.99 -8.91
N TYR A 90 -13.78 -2.72 -8.51
CA TYR A 90 -13.09 -2.40 -7.27
C TYR A 90 -12.34 -1.07 -7.42
N THR A 91 -12.59 -0.15 -6.48
CA THR A 91 -11.88 1.14 -6.39
C THR A 91 -10.96 1.11 -5.18
N SER A 92 -9.64 1.19 -5.43
CA SER A 92 -8.66 1.28 -4.36
C SER A 92 -8.75 2.63 -3.64
N PRO A 93 -8.50 2.68 -2.32
CA PRO A 93 -8.37 3.94 -1.60
C PRO A 93 -7.28 4.83 -2.21
N VAL A 94 -7.56 6.13 -2.35
CA VAL A 94 -6.68 7.09 -3.05
C VAL A 94 -5.48 7.50 -2.21
N VAL A 95 -5.58 7.42 -0.87
CA VAL A 95 -4.55 7.92 0.04
C VAL A 95 -3.82 6.75 0.68
N ALA A 96 -2.59 6.50 0.22
CA ALA A 96 -1.66 5.58 0.86
C ALA A 96 -0.97 6.23 2.08
N PRO A 97 -0.44 5.45 3.05
CA PRO A 97 0.39 5.98 4.12
C PRO A 97 1.58 6.74 3.58
N ASP A 98 1.88 7.89 4.18
CA ASP A 98 3.01 8.73 3.77
C ASP A 98 4.24 8.46 4.63
N PHE A 99 5.24 7.85 4.03
CA PHE A 99 6.53 7.55 4.65
C PHE A 99 7.58 8.68 4.44
N SER A 100 7.33 9.62 3.51
CA SER A 100 8.31 10.62 3.07
C SER A 100 8.71 11.61 4.18
N ASP A 101 7.75 12.03 4.98
CA ASP A 101 7.98 12.97 6.09
C ASP A 101 8.91 12.41 7.17
N ALA A 102 8.95 11.07 7.35
CA ALA A 102 9.87 10.44 8.30
C ALA A 102 11.33 10.77 7.98
N ASN A 103 11.66 10.97 6.70
CA ASN A 103 13.00 11.32 6.24
C ASN A 103 13.38 12.77 6.58
N THR A 104 12.47 13.71 6.43
CA THR A 104 12.71 15.13 6.68
C THR A 104 13.04 15.38 8.15
N TRP A 105 12.28 14.78 9.06
CA TRP A 105 12.46 14.90 10.51
C TRP A 105 13.72 14.17 11.01
N LEU A 106 14.08 13.05 10.36
CA LEU A 106 15.28 12.28 10.69
C LEU A 106 16.56 12.96 10.23
N ASN A 107 16.55 13.68 9.12
CA ASN A 107 17.74 14.24 8.50
C ASN A 107 17.98 15.72 8.84
N THR A 108 16.93 16.48 9.13
CA THR A 108 17.02 17.94 9.26
C THR A 108 16.98 18.42 10.70
N GLU A 109 16.25 17.73 11.59
CA GLU A 109 16.01 18.24 12.95
C GLU A 109 16.62 17.39 14.07
N GLU A 110 17.11 16.16 13.76
CA GLU A 110 17.78 15.23 14.70
C GLU A 110 17.04 15.01 16.04
N ASP A 111 15.72 15.28 16.10
CA ASP A 111 14.91 15.18 17.30
C ASP A 111 14.31 13.77 17.45
N PRO A 112 14.79 12.95 18.41
CA PRO A 112 14.32 11.58 18.59
C PRO A 112 12.86 11.50 19.07
N GLU A 113 12.34 12.52 19.75
CA GLU A 113 10.94 12.52 20.23
C GLU A 113 9.97 12.73 19.07
N MET A 114 10.31 13.60 18.13
CA MET A 114 9.51 13.83 16.93
C MET A 114 9.51 12.61 16.00
N VAL A 115 10.66 11.92 15.89
CA VAL A 115 10.74 10.65 15.15
C VAL A 115 9.80 9.58 15.73
N ALA A 116 9.81 9.42 17.07
CA ALA A 116 8.92 8.44 17.71
C ALA A 116 7.45 8.79 17.52
N SER A 117 7.08 10.05 17.62
CA SER A 117 5.73 10.55 17.34
C SER A 117 5.32 10.28 15.88
N ARG A 118 6.22 10.54 14.92
CA ARG A 118 5.94 10.32 13.51
C ARG A 118 5.75 8.84 13.17
N VAL A 119 6.56 7.96 13.75
CA VAL A 119 6.40 6.50 13.59
C VAL A 119 5.01 6.04 14.06
N GLN A 120 4.50 6.61 15.17
CA GLN A 120 3.14 6.31 15.64
C GLN A 120 2.08 6.80 14.64
N VAL A 121 2.26 7.99 14.08
CA VAL A 121 1.35 8.53 13.04
C VAL A 121 1.35 7.64 11.80
N ILE A 122 2.51 7.22 11.31
CA ILE A 122 2.61 6.30 10.16
C ILE A 122 1.95 4.96 10.50
N GLY A 123 2.15 4.42 11.70
CA GLY A 123 1.48 3.21 12.16
C GLY A 123 -0.06 3.34 12.11
N ALA A 124 -0.59 4.47 12.58
CA ALA A 124 -2.01 4.77 12.52
C ALA A 124 -2.51 4.92 11.07
N GLN A 125 -1.76 5.58 10.19
CA GLN A 125 -2.08 5.70 8.77
C GLN A 125 -2.12 4.34 8.06
N ILE A 126 -1.20 3.43 8.38
CA ILE A 126 -1.20 2.06 7.84
C ILE A 126 -2.47 1.33 8.27
N GLN A 127 -2.86 1.41 9.55
CA GLN A 127 -4.08 0.77 10.04
C GLN A 127 -5.33 1.36 9.39
N GLU A 128 -5.41 2.69 9.28
CA GLU A 128 -6.50 3.39 8.60
C GLU A 128 -6.59 2.96 7.12
N PHE A 129 -5.45 2.88 6.44
CA PHE A 129 -5.40 2.45 5.05
C PHE A 129 -5.86 1.01 4.85
N GLN A 130 -5.42 0.08 5.73
CA GLN A 130 -5.89 -1.31 5.71
C GLN A 130 -7.40 -1.39 5.92
N THR A 131 -7.96 -0.58 6.83
CA THR A 131 -9.41 -0.50 7.05
C THR A 131 -10.12 0.01 5.80
N LYS A 132 -9.63 1.06 5.16
CA LYS A 132 -10.18 1.59 3.90
C LYS A 132 -10.16 0.59 2.75
N ILE A 133 -9.07 -0.22 2.65
CA ILE A 133 -9.01 -1.32 1.67
C ILE A 133 -10.11 -2.34 1.95
N GLN A 134 -10.29 -2.72 3.21
CA GLN A 134 -11.34 -3.67 3.59
C GLN A 134 -12.73 -3.12 3.32
N ASP A 135 -12.98 -1.85 3.62
CA ASP A 135 -14.26 -1.17 3.34
C ASP A 135 -14.53 -1.09 1.83
N SER A 136 -13.51 -0.77 1.02
CA SER A 136 -13.63 -0.75 -0.45
C SER A 136 -13.96 -2.15 -1.00
N LEU A 137 -13.34 -3.20 -0.45
CA LEU A 137 -13.63 -4.58 -0.82
C LEU A 137 -15.04 -5.00 -0.42
N ASN A 138 -15.48 -4.60 0.77
CA ASN A 138 -16.84 -4.88 1.25
C ASN A 138 -17.89 -4.19 0.36
N ASN A 139 -17.65 -2.94 -0.03
CA ASN A 139 -18.52 -2.20 -0.94
C ASN A 139 -18.58 -2.87 -2.32
N PHE A 140 -17.40 -3.23 -2.90
CA PHE A 140 -17.35 -3.98 -4.15
C PHE A 140 -18.13 -5.29 -4.06
N ASN A 141 -17.95 -6.07 -2.98
CA ASN A 141 -18.66 -7.32 -2.80
C ASN A 141 -20.19 -7.11 -2.68
N LYS A 142 -20.62 -6.07 -1.97
CA LYS A 142 -22.03 -5.71 -1.84
C LYS A 142 -22.64 -5.37 -3.20
N GLU A 143 -22.02 -4.45 -3.94
CA GLU A 143 -22.45 -4.05 -5.28
C GLU A 143 -22.48 -5.25 -6.24
N ASN A 144 -21.50 -6.14 -6.13
CA ASN A 144 -21.43 -7.33 -6.96
C ASN A 144 -22.54 -8.34 -6.64
N ILE A 145 -22.90 -8.51 -5.37
CA ILE A 145 -24.05 -9.34 -4.95
C ILE A 145 -25.35 -8.75 -5.50
N GLU A 146 -25.54 -7.44 -5.39
CA GLU A 146 -26.73 -6.76 -5.93
C GLU A 146 -26.80 -6.90 -7.46
N TYR A 147 -25.67 -6.78 -8.14
CA TYR A 147 -25.57 -6.98 -9.58
C TYR A 147 -25.85 -8.44 -9.98
N GLN A 148 -25.28 -9.41 -9.26
CA GLN A 148 -25.57 -10.85 -9.49
C GLN A 148 -27.06 -11.15 -9.30
N ALA A 149 -27.71 -10.52 -8.32
CA ALA A 149 -29.15 -10.68 -8.13
C ALA A 149 -29.93 -10.16 -9.34
N SER A 150 -29.53 -9.04 -9.94
CA SER A 150 -30.15 -8.52 -11.17
C SER A 150 -29.95 -9.45 -12.36
N VAL A 151 -28.79 -10.08 -12.51
CA VAL A 151 -28.50 -11.09 -13.52
C VAL A 151 -29.39 -12.33 -13.33
N GLN A 152 -29.53 -12.82 -12.10
CA GLN A 152 -30.40 -13.95 -11.79
C GLN A 152 -31.88 -13.64 -12.10
N GLN A 153 -32.32 -12.43 -11.81
CA GLN A 153 -33.65 -11.97 -12.20
C GLN A 153 -33.83 -11.95 -13.71
N GLY A 154 -32.80 -11.49 -14.47
CA GLY A 154 -32.76 -11.54 -15.92
C GLY A 154 -32.88 -12.97 -16.48
N ILE A 155 -32.15 -13.93 -15.89
CA ILE A 155 -32.22 -15.35 -16.23
C ILE A 155 -33.65 -15.90 -16.01
N GLN A 156 -34.26 -15.61 -14.86
CA GLN A 156 -35.61 -16.05 -14.55
C GLN A 156 -36.63 -15.47 -15.54
N GLN A 157 -36.50 -14.18 -15.86
CA GLN A 157 -37.37 -13.53 -16.83
C GLN A 157 -37.22 -14.11 -18.25
N ALA A 158 -36.00 -14.37 -18.67
CA ALA A 158 -35.72 -15.02 -19.95
C ALA A 158 -36.33 -16.42 -20.05
N GLN A 159 -36.27 -17.20 -18.95
CA GLN A 159 -36.89 -18.53 -18.87
C GLN A 159 -38.40 -18.46 -18.94
N ILE A 160 -39.04 -17.49 -18.28
CA ILE A 160 -40.49 -17.27 -18.36
C ILE A 160 -40.89 -16.92 -19.78
N ASN A 161 -40.17 -15.99 -20.41
CA ASN A 161 -40.40 -15.59 -21.80
C ASN A 161 -40.22 -16.76 -22.78
N ALA A 162 -39.23 -17.64 -22.54
CA ALA A 162 -39.04 -18.86 -23.35
C ALA A 162 -40.28 -19.82 -23.25
N GLN A 163 -40.86 -19.94 -22.08
CA GLN A 163 -42.07 -20.78 -21.90
C GLN A 163 -43.31 -20.16 -22.55
N GLU A 164 -43.46 -18.83 -22.59
CA GLU A 164 -44.54 -18.14 -23.25
C GLU A 164 -44.47 -18.28 -24.76
N VAL A 165 -43.29 -18.06 -25.33
CA VAL A 165 -43.03 -18.20 -26.78
C VAL A 165 -43.22 -19.63 -27.25
N GLN A 166 -42.90 -20.63 -26.42
CA GLN A 166 -43.14 -22.04 -26.76
C GLN A 166 -44.62 -22.34 -27.04
N LYS A 167 -45.56 -21.59 -26.45
CA LYS A 167 -46.98 -21.70 -26.67
C LYS A 167 -47.40 -21.14 -28.04
N GLU A 168 -46.65 -20.24 -28.62
CA GLU A 168 -46.95 -19.56 -29.90
C GLU A 168 -46.29 -20.20 -31.11
N SER A 169 -45.53 -21.29 -30.94
CA SER A 169 -44.95 -22.13 -32.01
C SER A 169 -43.89 -21.47 -32.91
N ASP A 170 -43.29 -20.37 -32.47
CA ASP A 170 -42.13 -19.77 -33.19
C ASP A 170 -40.82 -20.35 -32.69
N LEU A 171 -40.33 -21.35 -33.45
CA LEU A 171 -39.12 -22.11 -33.13
C LEU A 171 -37.83 -21.25 -33.18
N THR A 172 -37.80 -20.19 -33.98
CA THR A 172 -36.63 -19.33 -34.12
C THR A 172 -36.46 -18.45 -32.87
N ILE A 173 -37.53 -17.79 -32.45
CA ILE A 173 -37.53 -16.95 -31.24
C ILE A 173 -37.26 -17.81 -29.99
N GLN A 174 -37.78 -19.04 -29.96
CA GLN A 174 -37.50 -19.96 -28.87
C GLN A 174 -36.01 -20.29 -28.75
N ALA A 175 -35.35 -20.55 -29.91
CA ALA A 175 -33.92 -20.82 -29.95
C ALA A 175 -33.10 -19.58 -29.46
N ASP A 176 -33.42 -18.38 -29.96
CA ASP A 176 -32.73 -17.15 -29.59
C ASP A 176 -32.85 -16.83 -28.09
N ILE A 177 -34.03 -17.08 -27.47
CA ILE A 177 -34.23 -16.92 -26.05
C ILE A 177 -33.47 -17.97 -25.26
N GLN A 178 -33.41 -19.23 -25.75
CA GLN A 178 -32.62 -20.27 -25.09
C GLN A 178 -31.12 -19.93 -25.10
N ASP A 179 -30.60 -19.52 -26.26
CA ASP A 179 -29.19 -19.09 -26.38
C ASP A 179 -28.87 -17.92 -25.49
N TYR A 180 -29.72 -16.90 -25.44
CA TYR A 180 -29.57 -15.77 -24.48
C TYR A 180 -29.60 -16.25 -23.05
N THR A 181 -30.45 -17.19 -22.68
CA THR A 181 -30.49 -17.75 -21.31
C THR A 181 -29.17 -18.46 -20.97
N LEU A 182 -28.58 -19.19 -21.89
CA LEU A 182 -27.27 -19.85 -21.71
C LEU A 182 -26.13 -18.83 -21.60
N GLU A 183 -26.16 -17.76 -22.40
CA GLU A 183 -25.22 -16.67 -22.31
C GLU A 183 -25.29 -15.96 -20.95
N LEU A 184 -26.51 -15.70 -20.42
CA LEU A 184 -26.72 -15.14 -19.10
C LEU A 184 -26.19 -16.04 -17.99
N GLN A 185 -26.40 -17.36 -18.09
CA GLN A 185 -25.86 -18.32 -17.13
C GLN A 185 -24.32 -18.31 -17.15
N LYS A 186 -23.71 -18.34 -18.34
CA LYS A 186 -22.27 -18.23 -18.50
C LYS A 186 -21.76 -16.91 -17.91
N TYR A 187 -22.42 -15.81 -18.21
CA TYR A 187 -22.08 -14.50 -17.68
C TYR A 187 -22.13 -14.46 -16.15
N SER A 188 -23.12 -15.10 -15.52
CA SER A 188 -23.21 -15.23 -14.06
C SER A 188 -21.99 -15.96 -13.47
N VAL A 189 -21.53 -17.02 -14.13
CA VAL A 189 -20.31 -17.76 -13.70
C VAL A 189 -19.06 -16.88 -13.88
N ASP A 190 -18.94 -16.20 -15.02
CA ASP A 190 -17.82 -15.30 -15.29
C ASP A 190 -17.77 -14.12 -14.28
N LEU A 191 -18.94 -13.63 -13.86
CA LEU A 191 -19.05 -12.60 -12.82
C LEU A 191 -18.58 -13.11 -11.45
N GLN A 192 -18.92 -14.34 -11.08
CA GLN A 192 -18.42 -14.96 -9.84
C GLN A 192 -16.89 -15.14 -9.88
N LYS A 193 -16.36 -15.57 -11.03
CA LYS A 193 -14.91 -15.68 -11.23
C LYS A 193 -14.24 -14.31 -11.11
N TYR A 194 -14.78 -13.29 -11.76
CA TYR A 194 -14.28 -11.92 -11.67
C TYR A 194 -14.22 -11.44 -10.21
N GLN A 195 -15.28 -11.67 -9.43
CA GLN A 195 -15.30 -11.33 -7.99
C GLN A 195 -14.18 -12.04 -7.23
N ALA A 196 -13.97 -13.33 -7.50
CA ALA A 196 -12.92 -14.11 -6.85
C ALA A 196 -11.52 -13.61 -7.23
N ASP A 197 -11.31 -13.27 -8.50
CA ASP A 197 -10.03 -12.74 -8.99
C ASP A 197 -9.72 -11.37 -8.36
N VAL A 198 -10.69 -10.45 -8.29
CA VAL A 198 -10.54 -9.17 -7.57
C VAL A 198 -10.23 -9.40 -6.10
N GLY A 199 -10.97 -10.31 -5.44
CA GLY A 199 -10.72 -10.64 -4.03
C GLY A 199 -9.28 -11.16 -3.80
N LYS A 200 -8.77 -11.99 -4.70
CA LYS A 200 -7.40 -12.49 -4.67
C LYS A 200 -6.38 -11.35 -4.84
N ASP A 201 -6.58 -10.48 -5.83
CA ASP A 201 -5.66 -9.36 -6.09
C ASP A 201 -5.62 -8.41 -4.89
N VAL A 202 -6.77 -8.14 -4.25
CA VAL A 202 -6.83 -7.33 -3.02
C VAL A 202 -6.10 -8.01 -1.85
N GLN A 203 -6.22 -9.34 -1.70
CA GLN A 203 -5.49 -10.07 -0.66
C GLN A 203 -3.97 -10.00 -0.88
N VAL A 204 -3.50 -10.15 -2.11
CA VAL A 204 -2.08 -10.00 -2.44
C VAL A 204 -1.59 -8.58 -2.09
N TYR A 205 -2.38 -7.58 -2.42
CA TYR A 205 -2.05 -6.20 -2.10
C TYR A 205 -2.01 -5.93 -0.58
N GLN A 206 -2.95 -6.49 0.18
CA GLN A 206 -2.92 -6.42 1.64
C GLN A 206 -1.68 -7.09 2.24
N GLN A 207 -1.24 -8.22 1.68
CA GLN A 207 -0.01 -8.89 2.10
C GLN A 207 1.23 -8.02 1.81
N GLU A 208 1.30 -7.38 0.65
CA GLU A 208 2.38 -6.45 0.32
C GLU A 208 2.44 -5.29 1.32
N ILE A 209 1.29 -4.68 1.67
CA ILE A 209 1.23 -3.62 2.68
C ILE A 209 1.71 -4.13 4.04
N ALA A 210 1.30 -5.33 4.45
CA ALA A 210 1.74 -5.93 5.71
C ALA A 210 3.25 -6.18 5.73
N GLU A 211 3.83 -6.67 4.63
CA GLU A 211 5.28 -6.87 4.47
C GLU A 211 6.03 -5.54 4.54
N LYS A 212 5.59 -4.52 3.81
CA LYS A 212 6.20 -3.19 3.84
C LYS A 212 6.11 -2.55 5.22
N SER A 213 4.98 -2.71 5.91
CA SER A 213 4.81 -2.25 7.28
C SER A 213 5.78 -2.94 8.24
N ALA A 214 5.94 -4.27 8.14
CA ALA A 214 6.88 -5.02 8.96
C ALA A 214 8.34 -4.63 8.67
N GLU A 215 8.71 -4.44 7.40
CA GLU A 215 10.01 -3.95 6.98
C GLU A 215 10.30 -2.56 7.58
N TYR A 216 9.33 -1.66 7.51
CA TYR A 216 9.45 -0.32 8.09
C TYR A 216 9.66 -0.38 9.61
N GLN A 217 8.84 -1.13 10.32
CA GLN A 217 8.96 -1.28 11.78
C GLN A 217 10.31 -1.90 12.18
N TRP A 218 10.79 -2.90 11.44
CA TRP A 218 12.11 -3.49 11.69
C TRP A 218 13.23 -2.46 11.49
N LYS A 219 13.18 -1.68 10.41
CA LYS A 219 14.16 -0.61 10.14
C LYS A 219 14.15 0.44 11.25
N VAL A 220 12.97 0.87 11.71
CA VAL A 220 12.82 1.82 12.82
C VAL A 220 13.40 1.24 14.10
N GLY A 221 13.09 0.00 14.46
CA GLY A 221 13.65 -0.66 15.64
C GLY A 221 15.19 -0.71 15.56
N ARG A 222 15.72 -1.13 14.41
CA ARG A 222 17.18 -1.19 14.23
C ARG A 222 17.85 0.18 14.28
N LEU A 223 17.19 1.22 13.76
CA LEU A 223 17.66 2.59 13.85
C LEU A 223 17.72 3.07 15.32
N GLN A 224 16.71 2.75 16.12
CA GLN A 224 16.69 3.08 17.54
C GLN A 224 17.82 2.38 18.31
N ASP A 225 18.03 1.08 18.06
CA ASP A 225 19.13 0.32 18.67
C ASP A 225 20.49 0.95 18.35
N LEU A 226 20.76 1.25 17.08
CA LEU A 226 22.02 1.88 16.66
C LEU A 226 22.20 3.29 17.26
N LYS A 227 21.14 4.08 17.35
CA LYS A 227 21.19 5.40 18.02
C LYS A 227 21.49 5.25 19.52
N GLN A 228 20.87 4.29 20.17
CA GLN A 228 21.12 4.03 21.58
C GLN A 228 22.57 3.58 21.83
N GLU A 229 23.08 2.67 20.98
CA GLU A 229 24.48 2.22 21.05
C GLU A 229 25.45 3.39 20.78
N TYR A 230 25.19 4.21 19.76
CA TYR A 230 25.97 5.42 19.46
C TYR A 230 26.03 6.37 20.67
N ASN A 231 24.88 6.66 21.30
CA ASN A 231 24.80 7.56 22.44
C ASN A 231 25.51 6.99 23.67
N GLN A 232 25.42 5.68 23.92
CA GLN A 232 26.13 5.02 25.02
C GLN A 232 27.64 5.13 24.85
N ILE A 233 28.19 4.87 23.67
CA ILE A 233 29.60 4.98 23.38
C ILE A 233 30.05 6.44 23.47
N PHE A 234 29.24 7.37 22.97
CA PHE A 234 29.53 8.79 23.02
C PHE A 234 29.53 9.32 24.47
N ALA A 235 28.60 8.88 25.32
CA ALA A 235 28.52 9.24 26.74
C ALA A 235 29.74 8.77 27.53
N ILE A 236 30.31 7.59 27.23
CA ILE A 236 31.53 7.08 27.86
C ILE A 236 32.74 7.95 27.48
N MET A 237 32.70 8.61 26.33
CA MET A 237 33.79 9.46 25.81
C MET A 237 33.62 10.92 26.23
N ALA A 238 32.50 11.33 26.78
CA ALA A 238 32.28 12.68 27.24
C ALA A 238 33.14 12.95 28.51
N PRO A 239 33.84 14.10 28.62
CA PRO A 239 34.56 14.43 29.84
C PRO A 239 33.58 14.48 30.99
N PRO A 240 33.96 14.02 32.22
CA PRO A 240 33.08 14.08 33.36
C PRO A 240 32.60 15.52 33.59
N ALA A 241 31.29 15.68 33.81
CA ALA A 241 30.71 16.97 34.07
C ALA A 241 31.43 17.64 35.27
N PRO A 242 31.75 18.94 35.21
CA PRO A 242 32.39 19.64 36.35
C PRO A 242 31.48 19.52 37.57
N PRO A 243 32.03 19.28 38.78
CA PRO A 243 31.24 19.13 39.99
C PRO A 243 30.37 20.37 40.17
N GLN A 244 29.07 20.16 40.24
CA GLN A 244 28.13 21.24 40.58
C GLN A 244 28.51 21.77 41.96
N GLN A 245 28.99 22.99 42.01
CA GLN A 245 29.19 23.70 43.26
C GLN A 245 27.81 23.81 43.94
N GLN A 246 27.59 22.99 44.96
CA GLN A 246 26.47 23.19 45.86
C GLN A 246 26.58 24.61 46.42
N GLN A 247 25.72 25.50 45.96
CA GLN A 247 25.52 26.80 46.60
C GLN A 247 25.06 26.51 48.04
N ARG A 248 25.99 26.63 48.99
CA ARG A 248 25.67 26.72 50.39
C ARG A 248 24.84 28.00 50.57
N ALA A 249 23.54 27.82 50.81
CA ALA A 249 22.70 28.86 51.34
C ALA A 249 23.24 29.24 52.72
N ALA A 250 23.66 30.51 52.88
CA ALA A 250 23.91 31.17 54.14
C ALA A 250 22.64 31.83 54.61
#